data_6673259da244d3a59951b6abe9948eb0
#
_entry.id   6673259da244d3a59951b6abe9948eb0
#
_cell.length_a   1.000
_cell.length_b   1.000
_cell.length_c   1.000
_cell.angle_alpha   90.00
_cell.angle_beta   90.00
_cell.angle_gamma   90.00
#
_symmetry.space_group_name_H-M   'P 1'
#
loop_
_entity.id
_entity.type
_entity.pdbx_description
1 polymer ?
#
loop_
_entity_poly.entity_id
_entity_poly.type
_entity_poly.pdbx_seq_one_letter_code
_entity_poly.pdbx_strand_id
1 'polypeptide(L)'
;VDHQRVIRDVTVRLPMASSTPEACRWTVTALSRHTPATISVLLAVHDRLRCVAATGAWQVFATVPARTGIVGRVYATGVPAVVPDVTVDPDYLPVRPDVTAELCVPVLDPTGRAIGVLDLQWSEPTDLEPWRETAQRLADGLGARITALGGPPAESRSEKLLRHAAALSSAPTEGEVMGAAARAAREVSTLSTALLLIGGQLGPSPATPSDLETRIRAELAAAGPAALDRMVVRAHRYGAGYTLGETGHPPTEDYRPLTRAGVRTLVAVPVGPTDAGGVLLVADARALRPDPTTVSLMELLAGQAWTSVDRLRTLARLREQASSDPLTGLRHTGPFGQRIAAATPGRTALLAIDVDGFKTVNDTYGHQAGDRVLVGLARALEGALRHGDELYRIGGDEFVAVIEVSRPEEAVRIAERLTEAARRIGRTISVGVALPRPGETPDRTLKRADQALYAVKRQGRDGVLLSAA
;
A
#
# COMPACT_ATOMS: atom_id res chain seq x y z
N VAL A 1 21.67 -45.96 16.39
CA VAL A 1 22.59 -44.83 16.09
C VAL A 1 23.40 -44.51 17.35
N ASP A 2 24.71 -44.27 17.22
CA ASP A 2 25.53 -43.80 18.33
C ASP A 2 25.40 -42.26 18.44
N HIS A 3 24.49 -41.81 19.29
CA HIS A 3 24.15 -40.40 19.49
C HIS A 3 25.32 -39.58 20.06
N GLN A 4 26.19 -40.18 20.87
CA GLN A 4 27.41 -39.54 21.42
C GLN A 4 28.43 -39.26 20.29
N ARG A 5 28.52 -40.14 19.31
CA ARG A 5 29.37 -39.95 18.13
C ARG A 5 28.82 -38.83 17.24
N VAL A 6 27.49 -38.78 17.05
CA VAL A 6 26.85 -37.67 16.30
C VAL A 6 27.18 -36.32 16.90
N ILE A 7 26.99 -36.18 18.23
CA ILE A 7 27.30 -34.94 18.96
C ILE A 7 28.77 -34.57 18.78
N ARG A 8 29.68 -35.50 18.93
CA ARG A 8 31.11 -35.29 18.80
C ARG A 8 31.49 -34.82 17.37
N ASP A 9 30.98 -35.47 16.35
CA ASP A 9 31.30 -35.17 14.94
C ASP A 9 30.89 -33.72 14.55
N VAL A 10 29.80 -33.21 15.13
CA VAL A 10 29.36 -31.82 14.92
C VAL A 10 30.15 -30.85 15.79
N THR A 11 30.26 -31.15 17.09
CA THR A 11 30.86 -30.22 18.10
C THR A 11 32.32 -29.91 17.81
N VAL A 12 33.09 -30.88 17.29
CA VAL A 12 34.53 -30.67 16.99
C VAL A 12 34.70 -29.66 15.83
N ARG A 13 33.83 -29.66 14.84
CA ARG A 13 33.96 -28.79 13.67
C ARG A 13 33.33 -27.42 13.83
N LEU A 14 32.29 -27.34 14.62
CA LEU A 14 31.47 -26.13 14.75
C LEU A 14 32.29 -24.87 15.15
N PRO A 15 33.26 -24.93 16.08
CA PRO A 15 34.10 -23.78 16.42
C PRO A 15 34.96 -23.25 15.26
N MET A 16 35.23 -24.07 14.26
CA MET A 16 36.09 -23.71 13.10
C MET A 16 35.28 -22.97 12.01
N ALA A 17 33.95 -22.95 12.07
CA ALA A 17 33.14 -22.26 11.08
C ALA A 17 33.43 -20.74 11.11
N SER A 18 33.71 -20.16 9.95
CA SER A 18 34.03 -18.73 9.79
C SER A 18 32.81 -17.84 9.58
N SER A 19 31.67 -18.44 9.31
CA SER A 19 30.40 -17.73 9.06
C SER A 19 29.18 -18.53 9.52
N THR A 20 28.09 -17.83 9.80
CA THR A 20 26.82 -18.46 10.18
C THR A 20 26.31 -19.47 9.14
N PRO A 21 26.30 -19.20 7.80
CA PRO A 21 25.92 -20.21 6.84
C PRO A 21 26.82 -21.45 6.82
N GLU A 22 28.09 -21.27 7.11
CA GLU A 22 29.04 -22.39 7.20
C GLU A 22 28.75 -23.27 8.42
N ALA A 23 28.51 -22.68 9.60
CA ALA A 23 28.14 -23.40 10.80
C ALA A 23 26.84 -24.23 10.59
N CYS A 24 25.83 -23.63 9.97
CA CYS A 24 24.58 -24.33 9.62
C CYS A 24 24.84 -25.51 8.65
N ARG A 25 25.60 -25.31 7.57
CA ARG A 25 25.90 -26.38 6.61
C ARG A 25 26.68 -27.54 7.26
N TRP A 26 27.65 -27.26 8.12
CA TRP A 26 28.39 -28.30 8.81
C TRP A 26 27.50 -29.11 9.75
N THR A 27 26.61 -28.47 10.49
CA THR A 27 25.65 -29.16 11.36
C THR A 27 24.77 -30.10 10.54
N VAL A 28 24.16 -29.60 9.47
CA VAL A 28 23.29 -30.39 8.59
C VAL A 28 24.07 -31.54 7.93
N THR A 29 25.26 -31.29 7.39
CA THR A 29 26.07 -32.32 6.72
C THR A 29 26.56 -33.37 7.69
N ALA A 30 26.89 -33.04 8.92
CA ALA A 30 27.34 -34.02 9.91
C ALA A 30 26.16 -34.89 10.38
N LEU A 31 24.99 -34.28 10.64
CA LEU A 31 23.78 -35.02 11.01
C LEU A 31 23.32 -35.97 9.92
N SER A 32 23.35 -35.57 8.65
CA SER A 32 22.88 -36.38 7.51
C SER A 32 23.66 -37.70 7.30
N ARG A 33 24.81 -37.84 7.90
CA ARG A 33 25.60 -39.10 7.89
C ARG A 33 25.06 -40.15 8.85
N HIS A 34 24.21 -39.75 9.78
CA HIS A 34 23.75 -40.60 10.89
C HIS A 34 22.26 -40.86 10.89
N THR A 35 21.49 -40.14 10.06
CA THR A 35 20.05 -40.30 9.91
C THR A 35 19.59 -40.09 8.47
N PRO A 36 18.59 -40.82 7.99
CA PRO A 36 17.97 -40.60 6.69
C PRO A 36 17.03 -39.39 6.68
N ALA A 37 16.83 -38.72 7.82
CA ALA A 37 15.95 -37.58 7.91
C ALA A 37 16.35 -36.46 6.93
N THR A 38 15.36 -35.79 6.42
CA THR A 38 15.55 -34.44 5.83
C THR A 38 15.81 -33.46 6.95
N ILE A 39 16.93 -32.79 6.91
CA ILE A 39 17.37 -31.87 7.95
C ILE A 39 17.40 -30.47 7.40
N SER A 40 16.88 -29.53 8.14
CA SER A 40 16.98 -28.10 7.80
C SER A 40 17.33 -27.25 9.02
N VAL A 41 18.08 -26.18 8.79
CA VAL A 41 18.31 -25.09 9.75
C VAL A 41 17.67 -23.85 9.21
N LEU A 42 16.64 -23.35 9.94
CA LEU A 42 15.98 -22.10 9.62
C LEU A 42 16.33 -21.06 10.70
N LEU A 43 16.83 -19.91 10.26
CA LEU A 43 17.18 -18.79 11.12
C LEU A 43 16.22 -17.63 10.95
N ALA A 44 15.94 -16.94 12.05
CA ALA A 44 15.05 -15.79 12.05
C ALA A 44 15.63 -14.59 11.32
N VAL A 45 14.83 -14.05 10.40
CA VAL A 45 15.11 -12.80 9.69
C VAL A 45 13.81 -11.99 9.67
N HIS A 46 13.71 -10.96 10.51
CA HIS A 46 12.49 -10.20 10.75
C HIS A 46 11.31 -11.08 11.21
N ASP A 47 10.25 -11.11 10.42
CA ASP A 47 9.01 -11.88 10.64
C ASP A 47 9.00 -13.26 9.94
N ARG A 48 10.16 -13.70 9.45
CA ARG A 48 10.29 -14.95 8.69
C ARG A 48 11.41 -15.83 9.24
N LEU A 49 11.27 -17.12 9.02
CA LEU A 49 12.32 -18.11 9.18
C LEU A 49 12.90 -18.43 7.80
N ARG A 50 14.20 -18.19 7.63
CA ARG A 50 14.93 -18.47 6.38
C ARG A 50 15.69 -19.76 6.52
N CYS A 51 15.53 -20.66 5.56
CA CYS A 51 16.37 -21.85 5.45
C CYS A 51 17.79 -21.44 5.04
N VAL A 52 18.76 -21.68 5.92
CA VAL A 52 20.17 -21.33 5.71
C VAL A 52 20.95 -22.58 5.26
N ALA A 53 20.55 -23.76 5.68
CA ALA A 53 21.12 -25.02 5.26
C ALA A 53 20.07 -26.13 5.31
N ALA A 54 20.12 -27.05 4.35
CA ALA A 54 19.25 -28.24 4.32
C ALA A 54 19.96 -29.42 3.64
N THR A 55 19.49 -30.65 3.92
CA THR A 55 19.82 -31.84 3.15
C THR A 55 19.02 -31.90 1.86
N GLY A 56 19.47 -32.62 0.88
CA GLY A 56 19.11 -32.65 -0.53
C GLY A 56 17.67 -32.95 -0.95
N ALA A 57 16.68 -32.54 -0.18
CA ALA A 57 15.30 -32.51 -0.64
C ALA A 57 15.06 -31.25 -1.49
N TRP A 58 14.63 -31.43 -2.72
CA TRP A 58 14.30 -30.29 -3.61
C TRP A 58 13.02 -29.54 -3.20
N GLN A 59 12.30 -30.00 -2.17
CA GLN A 59 11.13 -29.35 -1.60
C GLN A 59 11.41 -28.91 -0.14
N VAL A 60 12.32 -27.97 0.02
CA VAL A 60 12.53 -27.28 1.29
C VAL A 60 12.07 -25.83 1.11
N PHE A 61 11.26 -25.31 2.00
CA PHE A 61 10.87 -23.90 1.95
C PHE A 61 12.09 -23.00 2.13
N ALA A 62 12.34 -22.11 1.19
CA ALA A 62 13.41 -21.11 1.32
C ALA A 62 13.12 -20.14 2.46
N THR A 63 11.84 -19.82 2.69
CA THR A 63 11.37 -18.97 3.82
C THR A 63 9.98 -19.39 4.26
N VAL A 64 9.73 -19.36 5.57
CA VAL A 64 8.43 -19.61 6.21
C VAL A 64 8.09 -18.41 7.09
N PRO A 65 6.83 -17.93 7.17
CA PRO A 65 6.43 -16.93 8.17
C PRO A 65 6.76 -17.42 9.58
N ALA A 66 7.28 -16.54 10.45
CA ALA A 66 7.84 -16.93 11.74
C ALA A 66 6.86 -17.56 12.76
N ARG A 67 5.56 -17.56 12.42
CA ARG A 67 4.50 -18.16 13.28
C ARG A 67 3.71 -19.27 12.59
N THR A 68 4.23 -19.79 11.48
CA THR A 68 3.52 -20.75 10.66
C THR A 68 4.20 -22.10 10.69
N GLY A 69 3.43 -23.15 10.82
CA GLY A 69 3.92 -24.53 10.88
C GLY A 69 4.53 -24.93 12.22
N ILE A 70 4.93 -26.20 12.34
CA ILE A 70 5.65 -26.71 13.52
C ILE A 70 6.92 -25.88 13.77
N VAL A 71 7.67 -25.58 12.73
CA VAL A 71 8.89 -24.74 12.82
C VAL A 71 8.60 -23.34 13.40
N GLY A 72 7.49 -22.72 12.99
CA GLY A 72 7.07 -21.41 13.51
C GLY A 72 6.60 -21.48 14.96
N ARG A 73 5.88 -22.55 15.35
CA ARG A 73 5.47 -22.79 16.72
C ARG A 73 6.70 -22.95 17.65
N VAL A 74 7.68 -23.79 17.25
CA VAL A 74 8.91 -24.02 18.01
C VAL A 74 9.72 -22.74 18.16
N TYR A 75 9.86 -21.98 17.10
CA TYR A 75 10.54 -20.67 17.15
C TYR A 75 9.85 -19.68 18.09
N ALA A 76 8.52 -19.60 18.03
CA ALA A 76 7.74 -18.64 18.83
C ALA A 76 7.71 -18.99 20.33
N THR A 77 7.70 -20.30 20.66
CA THR A 77 7.59 -20.78 22.05
C THR A 77 8.92 -21.10 22.70
N GLY A 78 9.96 -21.36 21.91
CA GLY A 78 11.24 -21.88 22.39
C GLY A 78 11.16 -23.31 22.94
N VAL A 79 10.06 -24.03 22.68
CA VAL A 79 9.81 -25.38 23.17
C VAL A 79 9.96 -26.38 22.03
N PRO A 80 10.76 -27.46 22.18
CA PRO A 80 10.86 -28.49 21.15
C PRO A 80 9.52 -29.15 20.84
N ALA A 81 9.29 -29.46 19.56
CA ALA A 81 8.18 -30.27 19.10
C ALA A 81 8.66 -31.67 18.68
N VAL A 82 8.07 -32.70 19.27
CA VAL A 82 8.27 -34.11 18.92
C VAL A 82 6.96 -34.62 18.36
N VAL A 83 6.89 -34.82 17.06
CA VAL A 83 5.66 -35.16 16.34
C VAL A 83 5.85 -36.53 15.65
N PRO A 84 5.48 -37.64 16.31
CA PRO A 84 5.69 -38.97 15.75
C PRO A 84 4.75 -39.29 14.58
N ASP A 85 3.64 -38.56 14.45
CA ASP A 85 2.72 -38.63 13.33
C ASP A 85 2.29 -37.19 12.95
N VAL A 86 2.81 -36.70 11.82
CA VAL A 86 2.54 -35.34 11.36
C VAL A 86 1.09 -35.15 10.88
N THR A 87 0.37 -36.23 10.57
CA THR A 87 -0.99 -36.17 10.05
C THR A 87 -2.02 -35.69 11.06
N VAL A 88 -1.67 -35.81 12.36
CA VAL A 88 -2.53 -35.38 13.47
C VAL A 88 -2.14 -34.02 14.07
N ASP A 89 -1.02 -33.45 13.67
CA ASP A 89 -0.61 -32.14 14.18
C ASP A 89 -1.25 -31.00 13.34
N PRO A 90 -2.07 -30.13 13.95
CA PRO A 90 -2.80 -29.08 13.22
C PRO A 90 -1.90 -28.01 12.60
N ASP A 91 -0.67 -27.88 13.08
CA ASP A 91 0.30 -26.91 12.56
C ASP A 91 1.20 -27.52 11.49
N TYR A 92 1.05 -28.81 11.15
CA TYR A 92 1.90 -29.41 10.13
C TYR A 92 1.66 -28.79 8.76
N LEU A 93 2.74 -28.36 8.12
CA LEU A 93 2.71 -27.90 6.74
C LEU A 93 3.20 -29.02 5.82
N PRO A 94 2.35 -29.58 4.95
CA PRO A 94 2.72 -30.68 4.07
C PRO A 94 3.66 -30.22 2.95
N VAL A 95 4.97 -30.17 3.26
CA VAL A 95 6.01 -29.84 2.29
C VAL A 95 6.26 -31.03 1.35
N ARG A 96 6.20 -32.23 1.91
CA ARG A 96 6.40 -33.50 1.20
C ARG A 96 5.31 -34.47 1.61
N PRO A 97 4.75 -35.23 0.66
CA PRO A 97 3.65 -36.14 0.96
C PRO A 97 4.10 -37.41 1.72
N ASP A 98 5.41 -37.69 1.74
CA ASP A 98 6.02 -38.89 2.33
C ASP A 98 6.56 -38.67 3.75
N VAL A 99 6.44 -37.48 4.33
CA VAL A 99 6.83 -37.23 5.72
C VAL A 99 5.83 -37.86 6.67
N THR A 100 6.31 -38.65 7.61
CA THR A 100 5.51 -39.30 8.64
C THR A 100 5.76 -38.76 10.03
N ALA A 101 6.99 -38.31 10.31
CA ALA A 101 7.39 -37.84 11.63
C ALA A 101 8.29 -36.58 11.53
N GLU A 102 8.17 -35.68 12.48
CA GLU A 102 8.94 -34.45 12.56
C GLU A 102 9.46 -34.17 13.97
N LEU A 103 10.72 -33.81 14.07
CA LEU A 103 11.35 -33.31 15.28
C LEU A 103 11.92 -31.92 15.01
N CYS A 104 11.39 -30.93 15.66
CA CYS A 104 11.87 -29.56 15.54
C CYS A 104 12.34 -29.06 16.91
N VAL A 105 13.57 -28.53 16.98
CA VAL A 105 14.14 -27.98 18.21
C VAL A 105 14.57 -26.53 18.01
N PRO A 106 14.43 -25.66 19.03
CA PRO A 106 14.84 -24.27 18.92
C PRO A 106 16.37 -24.14 18.93
N VAL A 107 16.89 -23.26 18.10
CA VAL A 107 18.26 -22.77 18.16
C VAL A 107 18.25 -21.52 19.02
N LEU A 108 18.82 -21.62 20.24
CA LEU A 108 18.79 -20.54 21.22
C LEU A 108 20.13 -19.79 21.26
N ASP A 109 20.06 -18.48 21.46
CA ASP A 109 21.23 -17.69 21.83
C ASP A 109 21.60 -17.91 23.32
N PRO A 110 22.78 -17.46 23.81
CA PRO A 110 23.18 -17.62 25.20
C PRO A 110 22.23 -16.94 26.21
N THR A 111 21.31 -16.09 25.79
CA THR A 111 20.29 -15.46 26.65
C THR A 111 19.02 -16.30 26.77
N GLY A 112 18.95 -17.42 26.05
CA GLY A 112 17.76 -18.29 25.95
C GLY A 112 16.72 -17.84 24.94
N ARG A 113 17.01 -16.84 24.11
CA ARG A 113 16.11 -16.38 23.06
C ARG A 113 16.27 -17.25 21.82
N ALA A 114 15.15 -17.68 21.23
CA ALA A 114 15.18 -18.39 19.95
C ALA A 114 15.65 -17.47 18.81
N ILE A 115 16.68 -17.90 18.08
CA ILE A 115 17.24 -17.25 16.89
C ILE A 115 16.96 -18.05 15.63
N GLY A 116 16.38 -19.24 15.76
CA GLY A 116 16.01 -20.12 14.68
C GLY A 116 15.55 -21.49 15.18
N VAL A 117 15.51 -22.45 14.27
CA VAL A 117 15.17 -23.85 14.57
C VAL A 117 16.07 -24.80 13.80
N LEU A 118 16.29 -25.99 14.36
CA LEU A 118 16.83 -27.17 13.69
C LEU A 118 15.68 -28.17 13.53
N ASP A 119 15.35 -28.51 12.30
CA ASP A 119 14.21 -29.32 11.93
C ASP A 119 14.67 -30.61 11.24
N LEU A 120 14.11 -31.74 11.67
CA LEU A 120 14.38 -33.10 11.14
C LEU A 120 13.05 -33.77 10.81
N GLN A 121 12.94 -34.27 9.56
CA GLN A 121 11.72 -34.92 9.05
C GLN A 121 12.04 -36.30 8.51
N TRP A 122 11.27 -37.31 8.89
CA TRP A 122 11.41 -38.70 8.46
C TRP A 122 10.24 -39.13 7.58
N SER A 123 10.54 -39.98 6.61
CA SER A 123 9.54 -40.64 5.75
C SER A 123 9.13 -42.03 6.26
N GLU A 124 9.77 -42.51 7.31
CA GLU A 124 9.48 -43.79 7.95
C GLU A 124 9.23 -43.58 9.44
N PRO A 125 8.37 -44.42 10.06
CA PRO A 125 8.16 -44.36 11.52
C PRO A 125 9.48 -44.48 12.26
N THR A 126 9.80 -43.52 13.10
CA THR A 126 11.06 -43.40 13.80
C THR A 126 10.82 -43.09 15.27
N ASP A 127 11.59 -43.70 16.18
CA ASP A 127 11.62 -43.32 17.57
C ASP A 127 12.37 -41.97 17.69
N LEU A 128 11.62 -40.92 17.99
CA LEU A 128 12.13 -39.53 18.03
C LEU A 128 12.79 -39.18 19.36
N GLU A 129 12.50 -39.89 20.45
CA GLU A 129 12.96 -39.51 21.77
C GLU A 129 14.49 -39.49 21.93
N PRO A 130 15.24 -40.49 21.42
CA PRO A 130 16.72 -40.41 21.45
C PRO A 130 17.28 -39.27 20.58
N TRP A 131 16.56 -38.89 19.51
CA TRP A 131 16.95 -37.78 18.63
C TRP A 131 16.67 -36.41 19.25
N ARG A 132 15.67 -36.29 20.13
CA ARG A 132 15.30 -35.05 20.78
C ARG A 132 16.46 -34.46 21.58
N GLU A 133 17.08 -35.27 22.45
CA GLU A 133 18.23 -34.82 23.27
C GLU A 133 19.44 -34.48 22.38
N THR A 134 19.69 -35.32 21.35
CA THR A 134 20.77 -35.11 20.39
C THR A 134 20.60 -33.82 19.63
N ALA A 135 19.42 -33.61 19.00
CA ALA A 135 19.13 -32.42 18.23
C ALA A 135 19.20 -31.15 19.10
N GLN A 136 18.70 -31.20 20.36
CA GLN A 136 18.75 -30.07 21.26
C GLN A 136 20.20 -29.68 21.58
N ARG A 137 21.05 -30.62 21.94
CA ARG A 137 22.49 -30.35 22.23
C ARG A 137 23.20 -29.75 21.00
N LEU A 138 22.86 -30.22 19.82
CA LEU A 138 23.46 -29.68 18.59
C LEU A 138 22.94 -28.28 18.28
N ALA A 139 21.64 -28.03 18.51
CA ALA A 139 21.03 -26.71 18.36
C ALA A 139 21.60 -25.70 19.35
N ASP A 140 21.85 -26.09 20.61
CA ASP A 140 22.48 -25.25 21.62
C ASP A 140 23.92 -24.85 21.22
N GLY A 141 24.71 -25.83 20.75
CA GLY A 141 26.07 -25.58 20.24
C GLY A 141 26.06 -24.68 19.01
N LEU A 142 25.12 -24.91 18.08
CA LEU A 142 24.93 -24.08 16.90
C LEU A 142 24.54 -22.65 17.26
N GLY A 143 23.61 -22.47 18.19
CA GLY A 143 23.18 -21.15 18.67
C GLY A 143 24.30 -20.35 19.30
N ALA A 144 25.10 -20.99 20.16
CA ALA A 144 26.30 -20.38 20.74
C ALA A 144 27.30 -19.94 19.66
N ARG A 145 27.54 -20.81 18.63
CA ARG A 145 28.46 -20.46 17.53
C ARG A 145 27.92 -19.34 16.67
N ILE A 146 26.64 -19.37 16.29
CA ILE A 146 25.99 -18.30 15.52
C ILE A 146 26.13 -16.97 16.25
N THR A 147 25.88 -16.94 17.56
CA THR A 147 26.03 -15.74 18.37
C THR A 147 27.47 -15.22 18.36
N ALA A 148 28.45 -16.09 18.51
CA ALA A 148 29.89 -15.74 18.44
C ALA A 148 30.30 -15.21 17.06
N LEU A 149 29.57 -15.56 15.99
CA LEU A 149 29.79 -15.07 14.63
C LEU A 149 29.00 -13.79 14.30
N GLY A 150 28.36 -13.16 15.29
CA GLY A 150 27.59 -11.91 15.10
C GLY A 150 26.08 -12.11 14.88
N GLY A 151 25.57 -13.33 15.08
CA GLY A 151 24.13 -13.63 15.02
C GLY A 151 23.65 -14.23 13.69
N PRO A 152 22.33 -14.34 13.50
CA PRO A 152 21.73 -14.76 12.25
C PRO A 152 22.16 -13.86 11.07
N PRO A 153 22.16 -14.38 9.82
CA PRO A 153 22.52 -13.57 8.67
C PRO A 153 21.63 -12.33 8.58
N ALA A 154 22.24 -11.16 8.42
CA ALA A 154 21.50 -9.94 8.19
C ALA A 154 20.69 -10.02 6.88
N GLU A 155 19.57 -9.32 6.84
CA GLU A 155 18.78 -9.17 5.62
C GLU A 155 19.63 -8.53 4.51
N SER A 156 19.66 -9.14 3.35
CA SER A 156 20.36 -8.58 2.19
C SER A 156 19.67 -7.31 1.68
N ARG A 157 20.39 -6.48 0.93
CA ARG A 157 19.81 -5.28 0.31
C ARG A 157 18.62 -5.60 -0.60
N SER A 158 18.69 -6.71 -1.33
CA SER A 158 17.60 -7.16 -2.21
C SER A 158 16.36 -7.60 -1.42
N GLU A 159 16.53 -8.27 -0.29
CA GLU A 159 15.41 -8.65 0.59
C GLU A 159 14.76 -7.42 1.23
N LYS A 160 15.56 -6.44 1.67
CA LYS A 160 15.05 -5.15 2.11
C LYS A 160 14.21 -4.48 1.04
N LEU A 161 14.70 -4.46 -0.21
CA LEU A 161 13.96 -3.90 -1.34
C LEU A 161 12.61 -4.62 -1.56
N LEU A 162 12.59 -5.96 -1.53
CA LEU A 162 11.35 -6.73 -1.68
C LEU A 162 10.34 -6.44 -0.57
N ARG A 163 10.79 -6.35 0.68
CA ARG A 163 9.94 -5.99 1.83
C ARG A 163 9.33 -4.59 1.65
N HIS A 164 10.13 -3.64 1.24
CA HIS A 164 9.68 -2.28 0.99
C HIS A 164 8.76 -2.16 -0.23
N ALA A 165 8.96 -2.97 -1.27
CA ALA A 165 8.08 -2.98 -2.44
C ALA A 165 6.63 -3.33 -2.07
N ALA A 166 6.40 -4.26 -1.14
CA ALA A 166 5.08 -4.57 -0.63
C ALA A 166 4.45 -3.37 0.10
N ALA A 167 5.22 -2.67 0.95
CA ALA A 167 4.76 -1.48 1.65
C ALA A 167 4.41 -0.32 0.69
N LEU A 168 5.20 -0.11 -0.36
CA LEU A 168 4.92 0.88 -1.41
C LEU A 168 3.61 0.57 -2.15
N SER A 169 3.40 -0.71 -2.48
CA SER A 169 2.20 -1.14 -3.20
C SER A 169 0.91 -1.04 -2.38
N SER A 170 0.99 -1.10 -1.05
CA SER A 170 -0.16 -1.00 -0.15
C SER A 170 -0.43 0.42 0.36
N ALA A 171 0.45 1.38 0.11
CA ALA A 171 0.28 2.75 0.58
C ALA A 171 -0.96 3.42 -0.04
N PRO A 172 -1.84 4.04 0.78
CA PRO A 172 -3.11 4.59 0.32
C PRO A 172 -3.00 6.01 -0.28
N THR A 173 -1.90 6.73 -0.05
CA THR A 173 -1.70 8.11 -0.52
C THR A 173 -0.33 8.30 -1.18
N GLU A 174 -0.23 9.28 -2.09
CA GLU A 174 1.07 9.65 -2.71
C GLU A 174 2.11 10.03 -1.66
N GLY A 175 1.73 10.79 -0.64
CA GLY A 175 2.63 11.17 0.45
C GLY A 175 3.19 9.95 1.21
N GLU A 176 2.36 8.95 1.48
CA GLU A 176 2.81 7.71 2.13
C GLU A 176 3.73 6.88 1.23
N VAL A 177 3.45 6.81 -0.08
CA VAL A 177 4.37 6.20 -1.06
C VAL A 177 5.73 6.91 -1.02
N MET A 178 5.73 8.24 -1.08
CA MET A 178 6.97 9.03 -1.07
C MET A 178 7.76 8.85 0.21
N GLY A 179 7.09 8.86 1.36
CA GLY A 179 7.71 8.61 2.66
C GLY A 179 8.26 7.18 2.80
N ALA A 180 7.52 6.19 2.33
CA ALA A 180 7.95 4.80 2.33
C ALA A 180 9.16 4.58 1.40
N ALA A 181 9.16 5.18 0.21
CA ALA A 181 10.28 5.13 -0.73
C ALA A 181 11.56 5.77 -0.15
N ALA A 182 11.43 6.92 0.50
CA ALA A 182 12.57 7.57 1.16
C ALA A 182 13.14 6.70 2.29
N ARG A 183 12.29 6.09 3.13
CA ARG A 183 12.75 5.14 4.17
C ARG A 183 13.45 3.93 3.57
N ALA A 184 12.85 3.34 2.53
CA ALA A 184 13.43 2.20 1.81
C ALA A 184 14.80 2.55 1.20
N ALA A 185 14.90 3.71 0.53
CA ALA A 185 16.13 4.18 -0.09
C ALA A 185 17.24 4.34 0.93
N ARG A 186 16.97 4.91 2.10
CA ARG A 186 17.94 5.04 3.19
C ARG A 186 18.40 3.69 3.72
N GLU A 187 17.47 2.76 3.93
CA GLU A 187 17.80 1.44 4.49
C GLU A 187 18.57 0.56 3.51
N VAL A 188 18.21 0.62 2.21
CA VAL A 188 18.86 -0.18 1.15
C VAL A 188 20.20 0.41 0.75
N SER A 189 20.33 1.73 0.64
CA SER A 189 21.59 2.41 0.27
C SER A 189 22.61 2.44 1.40
N THR A 190 22.15 2.36 2.67
CA THR A 190 22.97 2.61 3.87
C THR A 190 23.51 4.05 3.99
N LEU A 191 23.01 4.97 3.19
CA LEU A 191 23.29 6.40 3.30
C LEU A 191 22.37 7.07 4.31
N SER A 192 22.82 8.13 4.94
CA SER A 192 22.16 8.72 6.12
C SER A 192 20.81 9.37 5.83
N THR A 193 20.59 9.80 4.58
CA THR A 193 19.41 10.61 4.21
C THR A 193 18.87 10.21 2.84
N ALA A 194 17.56 10.21 2.69
CA ALA A 194 16.90 10.02 1.40
C ALA A 194 15.65 10.90 1.30
N LEU A 195 15.42 11.49 0.13
CA LEU A 195 14.27 12.31 -0.19
C LEU A 195 13.71 11.90 -1.55
N LEU A 196 12.40 11.91 -1.67
CA LEU A 196 11.71 11.73 -2.94
C LEU A 196 10.97 13.01 -3.31
N LEU A 197 11.23 13.51 -4.50
CA LEU A 197 10.58 14.67 -5.10
C LEU A 197 9.74 14.19 -6.27
N ILE A 198 8.44 14.49 -6.29
CA ILE A 198 7.52 14.21 -7.42
C ILE A 198 6.60 15.41 -7.61
N GLY A 199 6.41 15.84 -8.87
CA GLY A 199 5.50 16.94 -9.20
C GLY A 199 5.84 18.26 -8.49
N GLY A 200 7.10 18.56 -8.30
CA GLY A 200 7.57 19.77 -7.59
C GLY A 200 7.40 19.74 -6.07
N GLN A 201 6.94 18.62 -5.50
CA GLN A 201 6.72 18.46 -4.05
C GLN A 201 7.70 17.46 -3.44
N LEU A 202 8.27 17.81 -2.29
CA LEU A 202 9.05 16.91 -1.47
C LEU A 202 8.13 16.00 -0.66
N GLY A 203 8.45 14.72 -0.62
CA GLY A 203 7.80 13.76 0.27
C GLY A 203 7.86 14.20 1.73
N PRO A 204 6.97 13.64 2.59
CA PRO A 204 6.89 13.99 3.99
C PRO A 204 8.21 13.75 4.72
N SER A 205 8.49 14.57 5.71
CA SER A 205 9.62 14.37 6.63
C SER A 205 9.32 13.19 7.55
N PRO A 206 10.30 12.34 7.88
CA PRO A 206 10.11 11.33 8.92
C PRO A 206 9.87 11.98 10.28
N ALA A 207 9.28 11.22 11.21
CA ALA A 207 9.02 11.71 12.59
C ALA A 207 10.29 12.22 13.30
N THR A 208 11.44 11.60 12.99
CA THR A 208 12.75 11.99 13.50
C THR A 208 13.71 12.17 12.31
N PRO A 209 13.73 13.35 11.67
CA PRO A 209 14.65 13.63 10.58
C PRO A 209 16.09 13.70 11.10
N SER A 210 17.06 13.31 10.27
CA SER A 210 18.47 13.55 10.57
C SER A 210 18.81 15.04 10.45
N ASP A 211 19.88 15.49 11.12
CA ASP A 211 20.36 16.87 10.99
C ASP A 211 20.68 17.24 9.54
N LEU A 212 21.20 16.28 8.77
CA LEU A 212 21.46 16.48 7.35
C LEU A 212 20.16 16.68 6.57
N GLU A 213 19.13 15.86 6.82
CA GLU A 213 17.84 16.00 6.17
C GLU A 213 17.19 17.35 6.48
N THR A 214 17.24 17.77 7.72
CA THR A 214 16.72 19.08 8.15
C THR A 214 17.39 20.22 7.39
N ARG A 215 18.73 20.21 7.27
CA ARG A 215 19.45 21.21 6.50
C ARG A 215 19.14 21.16 5.00
N ILE A 216 19.05 19.96 4.41
CA ILE A 216 18.68 19.81 3.00
C ILE A 216 17.31 20.41 2.74
N ARG A 217 16.31 20.11 3.55
CA ARG A 217 14.95 20.65 3.40
C ARG A 217 14.93 22.18 3.51
N ALA A 218 15.67 22.75 4.44
CA ALA A 218 15.79 24.20 4.61
C ALA A 218 16.43 24.88 3.38
N GLU A 219 17.53 24.33 2.86
CA GLU A 219 18.21 24.87 1.68
C GLU A 219 17.36 24.71 0.40
N LEU A 220 16.64 23.60 0.24
CA LEU A 220 15.72 23.41 -0.88
C LEU A 220 14.52 24.36 -0.82
N ALA A 221 13.96 24.59 0.37
CA ALA A 221 12.89 25.56 0.57
C ALA A 221 13.36 27.00 0.24
N ALA A 222 14.57 27.38 0.67
CA ALA A 222 15.18 28.69 0.36
C ALA A 222 15.48 28.84 -1.14
N ALA A 223 15.84 27.76 -1.84
CA ALA A 223 16.15 27.79 -3.27
C ALA A 223 14.90 27.87 -4.17
N GLY A 224 13.73 27.51 -3.63
CA GLY A 224 12.44 27.61 -4.28
C GLY A 224 12.16 26.56 -5.35
N PRO A 225 10.93 26.55 -5.92
CA PRO A 225 10.46 25.53 -6.85
C PRO A 225 11.35 25.33 -8.08
N ALA A 226 11.85 26.42 -8.67
CA ALA A 226 12.70 26.36 -9.86
C ALA A 226 14.00 25.55 -9.64
N ALA A 227 14.53 25.49 -8.41
CA ALA A 227 15.68 24.67 -8.10
C ALA A 227 15.32 23.19 -8.05
N LEU A 228 14.14 22.86 -7.54
CA LEU A 228 13.62 21.49 -7.53
C LEU A 228 13.40 20.98 -8.96
N ASP A 229 12.79 21.80 -9.81
CA ASP A 229 12.55 21.46 -11.22
C ASP A 229 13.86 21.20 -11.98
N ARG A 230 14.90 22.02 -11.75
CA ARG A 230 16.23 21.78 -12.37
C ARG A 230 16.82 20.44 -11.95
N MET A 231 16.67 20.04 -10.68
CA MET A 231 17.15 18.71 -10.21
C MET A 231 16.43 17.57 -10.91
N VAL A 232 15.10 17.68 -11.07
CA VAL A 232 14.29 16.70 -11.80
C VAL A 232 14.72 16.62 -13.26
N VAL A 233 14.75 17.75 -13.96
CA VAL A 233 15.16 17.82 -15.37
C VAL A 233 16.57 17.25 -15.57
N ARG A 234 17.50 17.56 -14.67
CA ARG A 234 18.86 17.02 -14.72
C ARG A 234 18.87 15.49 -14.59
N ALA A 235 18.17 14.96 -13.59
CA ALA A 235 18.11 13.51 -13.37
C ALA A 235 17.52 12.78 -14.59
N HIS A 236 16.46 13.32 -15.18
CA HIS A 236 15.86 12.75 -16.39
C HIS A 236 16.75 12.88 -17.64
N ARG A 237 17.50 13.98 -17.76
CA ARG A 237 18.38 14.23 -18.91
C ARG A 237 19.61 13.32 -18.92
N TYR A 238 20.20 13.05 -17.76
CA TYR A 238 21.48 12.35 -17.65
C TYR A 238 21.35 10.95 -17.04
N GLY A 239 20.13 10.56 -16.62
CA GLY A 239 19.87 9.27 -15.97
C GLY A 239 20.33 9.27 -14.51
N ALA A 240 20.35 8.05 -13.94
CA ALA A 240 20.84 7.85 -12.60
C ALA A 240 22.36 8.18 -12.52
N GLY A 241 22.72 8.90 -11.49
CA GLY A 241 24.11 9.32 -11.30
C GLY A 241 24.47 9.50 -9.83
N TYR A 242 25.76 9.50 -9.55
CA TYR A 242 26.27 9.87 -8.24
C TYR A 242 27.30 11.00 -8.33
N THR A 243 27.33 11.79 -7.27
CA THR A 243 28.28 12.91 -7.14
C THR A 243 29.03 12.76 -5.82
N LEU A 244 30.35 12.92 -5.89
CA LEU A 244 31.23 12.97 -4.73
C LEU A 244 31.66 14.42 -4.52
N GLY A 245 31.52 14.91 -3.29
CA GLY A 245 32.03 16.23 -2.88
C GLY A 245 33.52 16.19 -2.61
N GLU A 246 34.35 15.89 -3.60
CA GLU A 246 35.79 16.01 -3.49
C GLU A 246 36.23 17.47 -3.63
N THR A 247 37.21 17.87 -2.82
CA THR A 247 37.80 19.22 -2.86
C THR A 247 38.42 19.48 -4.23
N GLY A 248 37.95 20.50 -4.94
CA GLY A 248 38.50 20.93 -6.22
C GLY A 248 37.54 20.93 -7.39
N HIS A 249 36.40 20.26 -7.29
CA HIS A 249 35.37 20.28 -8.33
C HIS A 249 34.15 21.01 -7.80
N PRO A 250 33.76 22.19 -8.36
CA PRO A 250 32.56 22.88 -7.95
C PRO A 250 31.34 21.99 -8.24
N PRO A 251 30.40 21.91 -7.30
CA PRO A 251 29.14 21.22 -7.57
C PRO A 251 28.43 21.89 -8.74
N THR A 252 27.73 21.12 -9.55
CA THR A 252 26.86 21.70 -10.58
C THR A 252 25.84 22.64 -9.92
N GLU A 253 25.48 23.72 -10.59
CA GLU A 253 24.52 24.69 -10.04
C GLU A 253 23.22 24.06 -9.55
N ASP A 254 22.77 23.02 -10.23
CA ASP A 254 21.53 22.31 -9.90
C ASP A 254 21.55 21.66 -8.51
N TYR A 255 22.72 21.22 -8.02
CA TYR A 255 22.88 20.62 -6.70
C TYR A 255 23.49 21.56 -5.64
N ARG A 256 23.67 22.84 -5.96
CA ARG A 256 24.24 23.84 -5.04
C ARG A 256 23.52 23.90 -3.68
N PRO A 257 22.16 23.80 -3.58
CA PRO A 257 21.48 23.76 -2.29
C PRO A 257 21.90 22.55 -1.44
N LEU A 258 22.07 21.37 -2.04
CA LEU A 258 22.49 20.16 -1.33
C LEU A 258 23.92 20.29 -0.78
N THR A 259 24.80 20.90 -1.56
CA THR A 259 26.20 21.15 -1.12
C THR A 259 26.25 22.13 0.04
N ARG A 260 25.41 23.19 0.02
CA ARG A 260 25.29 24.16 1.16
C ARG A 260 24.77 23.46 2.41
N ALA A 261 23.87 22.48 2.26
CA ALA A 261 23.39 21.66 3.37
C ALA A 261 24.48 20.73 3.96
N GLY A 262 25.64 20.61 3.29
CA GLY A 262 26.75 19.76 3.73
C GLY A 262 26.74 18.36 3.14
N VAL A 263 26.02 18.14 2.04
CA VAL A 263 26.05 16.85 1.31
C VAL A 263 27.41 16.69 0.63
N ARG A 264 28.06 15.56 0.85
CA ARG A 264 29.31 15.17 0.21
C ARG A 264 29.18 13.93 -0.66
N THR A 265 28.20 13.09 -0.43
CA THR A 265 27.82 11.99 -1.31
C THR A 265 26.36 12.16 -1.71
N LEU A 266 26.08 12.07 -3.00
CA LEU A 266 24.71 12.16 -3.54
C LEU A 266 24.54 11.08 -4.61
N VAL A 267 23.45 10.30 -4.51
CA VAL A 267 22.89 9.50 -5.59
C VAL A 267 21.56 10.13 -5.98
N ALA A 268 21.41 10.46 -7.26
CA ALA A 268 20.19 11.03 -7.82
C ALA A 268 19.67 10.10 -8.90
N VAL A 269 18.42 9.66 -8.80
CA VAL A 269 17.80 8.70 -9.71
C VAL A 269 16.47 9.27 -10.22
N PRO A 270 16.23 9.32 -11.54
CA PRO A 270 14.96 9.78 -12.08
C PRO A 270 13.81 8.85 -11.67
N VAL A 271 12.63 9.41 -11.45
CA VAL A 271 11.42 8.69 -11.03
C VAL A 271 10.29 9.01 -11.99
N GLY A 272 9.77 8.01 -12.69
CA GLY A 272 8.69 8.19 -13.65
C GLY A 272 9.10 8.90 -14.95
N PRO A 273 8.14 9.43 -15.73
CA PRO A 273 8.40 10.14 -16.98
C PRO A 273 8.86 11.57 -16.73
N THR A 274 9.48 12.18 -17.74
CA THR A 274 10.11 13.51 -17.66
C THR A 274 9.14 14.64 -17.33
N ASP A 275 7.90 14.54 -17.83
CA ASP A 275 6.86 15.58 -17.72
C ASP A 275 6.04 15.51 -16.44
N ALA A 276 5.96 14.36 -15.81
CA ALA A 276 5.10 14.14 -14.63
C ALA A 276 5.84 13.48 -13.45
N GLY A 277 7.11 13.14 -13.66
CA GLY A 277 7.93 12.38 -12.72
C GLY A 277 8.61 13.24 -11.64
N GLY A 278 9.75 12.71 -11.18
CA GLY A 278 10.49 13.32 -10.09
C GLY A 278 11.92 12.83 -10.01
N VAL A 279 12.52 12.96 -8.83
CA VAL A 279 13.86 12.46 -8.53
C VAL A 279 13.93 11.87 -7.12
N LEU A 280 14.54 10.69 -7.00
CA LEU A 280 14.93 10.09 -5.74
C LEU A 280 16.37 10.53 -5.44
N LEU A 281 16.57 11.21 -4.32
CA LEU A 281 17.86 11.67 -3.83
C LEU A 281 18.25 10.86 -2.60
N VAL A 282 19.45 10.31 -2.60
CA VAL A 282 20.04 9.64 -1.43
C VAL A 282 21.39 10.30 -1.14
N ALA A 283 21.60 10.72 0.09
CA ALA A 283 22.69 11.60 0.45
C ALA A 283 23.39 11.23 1.76
N ASP A 284 24.67 11.61 1.86
CA ASP A 284 25.45 11.51 3.10
C ASP A 284 26.38 12.74 3.24
N ALA A 285 26.65 13.13 4.50
CA ALA A 285 27.61 14.17 4.81
C ALA A 285 29.08 13.71 4.69
N ARG A 286 29.31 12.40 4.59
CA ARG A 286 30.63 11.81 4.37
C ARG A 286 30.87 11.59 2.89
N ALA A 287 32.12 11.69 2.46
CA ALA A 287 32.53 11.33 1.10
C ALA A 287 32.65 9.80 1.00
N LEU A 288 31.60 9.17 0.54
CA LEU A 288 31.51 7.70 0.34
C LEU A 288 31.40 7.42 -1.16
N ARG A 289 32.02 6.33 -1.64
CA ARG A 289 31.80 5.84 -3.01
C ARG A 289 30.65 4.85 -3.01
N PRO A 290 29.48 5.20 -3.57
CA PRO A 290 28.40 4.24 -3.73
C PRO A 290 28.86 3.13 -4.69
N ASP A 291 28.60 1.86 -4.33
CA ASP A 291 28.84 0.78 -5.29
C ASP A 291 27.76 0.81 -6.41
N PRO A 292 28.07 0.27 -7.61
CA PRO A 292 27.13 0.23 -8.74
C PRO A 292 25.79 -0.45 -8.37
N THR A 293 25.82 -1.44 -7.49
CA THR A 293 24.63 -2.15 -7.02
C THR A 293 23.68 -1.18 -6.27
N THR A 294 24.23 -0.21 -5.53
CA THR A 294 23.42 0.81 -4.86
C THR A 294 22.61 1.62 -5.86
N VAL A 295 23.22 2.05 -6.96
CA VAL A 295 22.51 2.82 -8.01
C VAL A 295 21.39 1.96 -8.61
N SER A 296 21.67 0.73 -9.02
CA SER A 296 20.66 -0.16 -9.60
C SER A 296 19.51 -0.47 -8.65
N LEU A 297 19.78 -0.65 -7.35
CA LEU A 297 18.72 -0.84 -6.35
C LEU A 297 17.88 0.43 -6.17
N MET A 298 18.48 1.62 -6.27
CA MET A 298 17.73 2.88 -6.24
C MET A 298 16.88 3.08 -7.49
N GLU A 299 17.35 2.65 -8.67
CA GLU A 299 16.55 2.67 -9.91
C GLU A 299 15.33 1.74 -9.81
N LEU A 300 15.51 0.52 -9.30
CA LEU A 300 14.39 -0.39 -9.05
C LEU A 300 13.38 0.20 -8.07
N LEU A 301 13.85 0.80 -6.98
CA LEU A 301 13.00 1.43 -5.99
C LEU A 301 12.26 2.65 -6.57
N ALA A 302 12.92 3.47 -7.37
CA ALA A 302 12.34 4.61 -8.06
C ALA A 302 11.22 4.18 -9.02
N GLY A 303 11.46 3.11 -9.81
CA GLY A 303 10.45 2.50 -10.67
C GLY A 303 9.23 1.99 -9.90
N GLN A 304 9.45 1.29 -8.79
CA GLN A 304 8.37 0.79 -7.94
C GLN A 304 7.57 1.93 -7.28
N ALA A 305 8.25 2.97 -6.80
CA ALA A 305 7.60 4.15 -6.23
C ALA A 305 6.72 4.86 -7.26
N TRP A 306 7.23 5.05 -8.49
CA TRP A 306 6.45 5.62 -9.57
C TRP A 306 5.22 4.79 -9.93
N THR A 307 5.37 3.48 -10.09
CA THR A 307 4.24 2.58 -10.37
C THR A 307 3.13 2.71 -9.32
N SER A 308 3.50 2.87 -8.05
CA SER A 308 2.54 3.06 -6.96
C SER A 308 1.85 4.42 -7.03
N VAL A 309 2.58 5.51 -7.33
CA VAL A 309 2.02 6.86 -7.50
C VAL A 309 1.10 6.92 -8.71
N ASP A 310 1.52 6.40 -9.87
CA ASP A 310 0.73 6.41 -11.09
C ASP A 310 -0.57 5.62 -10.95
N ARG A 311 -0.53 4.49 -10.25
CA ARG A 311 -1.72 3.74 -9.86
C ARG A 311 -2.70 4.59 -9.05
N LEU A 312 -2.22 5.31 -8.02
CA LEU A 312 -3.07 6.17 -7.19
C LEU A 312 -3.68 7.31 -8.00
N ARG A 313 -2.91 7.95 -8.87
CA ARG A 313 -3.39 9.02 -9.78
C ARG A 313 -4.41 8.49 -10.77
N THR A 314 -4.18 7.32 -11.32
CA THR A 314 -5.12 6.67 -12.25
C THR A 314 -6.42 6.33 -11.55
N LEU A 315 -6.38 5.75 -10.34
CA LEU A 315 -7.57 5.48 -9.54
C LEU A 315 -8.33 6.75 -9.18
N ALA A 316 -7.62 7.84 -8.85
CA ALA A 316 -8.25 9.14 -8.56
C ALA A 316 -8.97 9.69 -9.80
N ARG A 317 -8.31 9.67 -10.98
CA ARG A 317 -8.93 10.08 -12.26
C ARG A 317 -10.16 9.23 -12.62
N LEU A 318 -10.05 7.92 -12.49
CA LEU A 318 -11.19 7.03 -12.77
C LEU A 318 -12.36 7.30 -11.82
N ARG A 319 -12.08 7.55 -10.53
CA ARG A 319 -13.12 7.96 -9.57
C ARG A 319 -13.74 9.30 -9.93
N GLU A 320 -12.96 10.27 -10.34
CA GLU A 320 -13.44 11.58 -10.78
C GLU A 320 -14.29 11.45 -12.05
N GLN A 321 -13.85 10.69 -13.04
CA GLN A 321 -14.62 10.40 -14.24
C GLN A 321 -15.91 9.63 -13.94
N ALA A 322 -15.89 8.70 -13.00
CA ALA A 322 -17.08 7.98 -12.55
C ALA A 322 -17.98 8.84 -11.63
N SER A 323 -17.49 9.98 -11.13
CA SER A 323 -18.24 10.88 -10.24
C SER A 323 -19.02 11.97 -10.95
N SER A 324 -18.74 12.23 -12.23
CA SER A 324 -19.37 13.27 -13.02
C SER A 324 -20.05 12.69 -14.26
N ASP A 325 -21.24 13.19 -14.59
CA ASP A 325 -21.94 12.87 -15.83
C ASP A 325 -21.21 13.50 -17.03
N PRO A 326 -20.77 12.73 -18.04
CA PRO A 326 -19.93 13.23 -19.12
C PRO A 326 -20.66 14.22 -20.05
N LEU A 327 -21.99 14.24 -20.06
CA LEU A 327 -22.77 15.15 -20.89
C LEU A 327 -22.98 16.51 -20.22
N THR A 328 -23.41 16.49 -18.97
CA THR A 328 -23.82 17.71 -18.23
C THR A 328 -22.73 18.28 -17.33
N GLY A 329 -21.72 17.49 -16.97
CA GLY A 329 -20.70 17.85 -15.99
C GLY A 329 -21.17 17.77 -14.52
N LEU A 330 -22.44 17.49 -14.29
CA LEU A 330 -23.00 17.34 -12.95
C LEU A 330 -22.44 16.09 -12.25
N ARG A 331 -22.52 16.04 -10.94
CA ARG A 331 -22.19 14.84 -10.16
C ARG A 331 -23.11 13.67 -10.52
N HIS A 332 -22.56 12.45 -10.45
CA HIS A 332 -23.27 11.20 -10.78
C HIS A 332 -23.65 10.42 -9.51
N THR A 333 -24.19 9.21 -9.68
CA THR A 333 -24.75 8.33 -8.62
C THR A 333 -23.78 8.02 -7.46
N GLY A 334 -22.48 7.91 -7.70
CA GLY A 334 -21.49 7.59 -6.65
C GLY A 334 -21.43 8.64 -5.53
N PRO A 335 -21.14 9.91 -5.84
CA PRO A 335 -21.17 11.01 -4.88
C PRO A 335 -22.54 11.25 -4.26
N PHE A 336 -23.64 11.02 -5.00
CA PHE A 336 -24.99 11.11 -4.49
C PHE A 336 -25.23 10.13 -3.32
N GLY A 337 -24.82 8.86 -3.45
CA GLY A 337 -24.96 7.87 -2.39
C GLY A 337 -24.29 8.28 -1.08
N GLN A 338 -23.08 8.88 -1.17
CA GLN A 338 -22.36 9.38 0.00
C GLN A 338 -23.05 10.59 0.64
N ARG A 339 -23.52 11.53 -0.19
CA ARG A 339 -24.19 12.76 0.28
C ARG A 339 -25.52 12.48 0.98
N ILE A 340 -26.33 11.57 0.42
CA ILE A 340 -27.61 11.20 1.03
C ILE A 340 -27.44 10.39 2.33
N ALA A 341 -26.37 9.57 2.43
CA ALA A 341 -26.05 8.87 3.67
C ALA A 341 -25.67 9.81 4.82
N ALA A 342 -25.16 11.00 4.52
CA ALA A 342 -24.85 12.07 5.47
C ALA A 342 -26.02 13.03 5.71
N ALA A 343 -27.22 12.78 5.14
CA ALA A 343 -28.37 13.66 5.25
C ALA A 343 -28.93 13.72 6.68
N THR A 344 -29.21 14.92 7.13
CA THR A 344 -29.76 15.17 8.49
C THR A 344 -31.27 15.25 8.45
N PRO A 345 -32.02 14.42 9.23
CA PRO A 345 -33.45 14.47 9.30
C PRO A 345 -33.99 15.89 9.63
N GLY A 346 -34.96 16.33 8.85
CA GLY A 346 -35.58 17.65 9.01
C GLY A 346 -34.75 18.86 8.57
N ARG A 347 -33.48 18.66 8.18
CA ARG A 347 -32.56 19.72 7.73
C ARG A 347 -32.03 19.52 6.31
N THR A 348 -32.06 18.32 5.79
CA THR A 348 -31.74 18.02 4.42
C THR A 348 -33.04 17.69 3.66
N ALA A 349 -33.18 18.15 2.42
CA ALA A 349 -34.25 17.75 1.53
C ALA A 349 -33.72 17.17 0.24
N LEU A 350 -34.44 16.18 -0.29
CA LEU A 350 -34.20 15.54 -1.58
C LEU A 350 -35.27 16.01 -2.57
N LEU A 351 -34.83 16.46 -3.73
CA LEU A 351 -35.70 16.85 -4.84
C LEU A 351 -35.45 15.89 -6.00
N ALA A 352 -36.39 14.97 -6.27
CA ALA A 352 -36.39 14.15 -7.47
C ALA A 352 -36.99 14.97 -8.62
N ILE A 353 -36.27 15.11 -9.71
CA ILE A 353 -36.57 16.02 -10.83
C ILE A 353 -36.57 15.23 -12.13
N ASP A 354 -37.57 15.44 -12.97
CA ASP A 354 -37.66 14.81 -14.29
C ASP A 354 -38.10 15.83 -15.36
N VAL A 355 -37.52 15.69 -16.55
CA VAL A 355 -37.80 16.62 -17.67
C VAL A 355 -39.05 16.23 -18.38
N ASP A 356 -40.06 17.08 -18.34
CA ASP A 356 -41.35 16.80 -18.95
C ASP A 356 -41.24 16.69 -20.48
N GLY A 357 -41.75 15.58 -21.02
CA GLY A 357 -41.78 15.35 -22.45
C GLY A 357 -40.44 15.15 -23.12
N PHE A 358 -39.38 14.82 -22.40
CA PHE A 358 -38.02 14.65 -22.93
C PHE A 358 -37.97 13.62 -24.08
N LYS A 359 -38.68 12.50 -23.94
CA LYS A 359 -38.78 11.48 -24.97
C LYS A 359 -39.31 12.07 -26.30
N THR A 360 -40.33 12.92 -26.23
CA THR A 360 -40.90 13.60 -27.43
C THR A 360 -39.86 14.50 -28.11
N VAL A 361 -39.00 15.15 -27.33
CA VAL A 361 -37.89 15.95 -27.88
C VAL A 361 -36.93 15.06 -28.67
N ASN A 362 -36.51 13.93 -28.08
CA ASN A 362 -35.64 12.97 -28.74
C ASN A 362 -36.26 12.37 -30.01
N ASP A 363 -37.53 11.97 -29.92
CA ASP A 363 -38.25 11.36 -31.05
C ASP A 363 -38.50 12.35 -32.20
N THR A 364 -38.66 13.65 -31.89
CA THR A 364 -38.93 14.68 -32.89
C THR A 364 -37.68 15.32 -33.46
N TYR A 365 -36.65 15.59 -32.65
CA TYR A 365 -35.49 16.39 -33.01
C TYR A 365 -34.15 15.65 -32.91
N GLY A 366 -34.20 14.37 -32.54
CA GLY A 366 -33.04 13.51 -32.40
C GLY A 366 -32.27 13.70 -31.08
N HIS A 367 -31.44 12.72 -30.76
CA HIS A 367 -30.69 12.66 -29.49
C HIS A 367 -29.78 13.86 -29.24
N GLN A 368 -29.15 14.41 -30.30
CA GLN A 368 -28.31 15.61 -30.17
C GLN A 368 -29.08 16.84 -29.69
N ALA A 369 -30.39 16.94 -30.02
CA ALA A 369 -31.26 18.01 -29.54
C ALA A 369 -31.60 17.77 -28.07
N GLY A 370 -31.90 16.53 -27.68
CA GLY A 370 -32.07 16.14 -26.29
C GLY A 370 -30.84 16.43 -25.44
N ASP A 371 -29.64 16.11 -25.92
CA ASP A 371 -28.39 16.39 -25.23
C ASP A 371 -28.23 17.90 -24.94
N ARG A 372 -28.49 18.75 -25.93
CA ARG A 372 -28.48 20.23 -25.73
C ARG A 372 -29.49 20.69 -24.68
N VAL A 373 -30.66 20.06 -24.65
CA VAL A 373 -31.69 20.36 -23.63
C VAL A 373 -31.19 19.99 -22.26
N LEU A 374 -30.62 18.81 -22.09
CA LEU A 374 -30.08 18.36 -20.79
C LEU A 374 -28.93 19.25 -20.29
N VAL A 375 -28.00 19.63 -21.18
CA VAL A 375 -26.91 20.56 -20.82
C VAL A 375 -27.44 21.95 -20.45
N GLY A 376 -28.40 22.47 -21.20
CA GLY A 376 -29.03 23.75 -20.91
C GLY A 376 -29.80 23.73 -19.59
N LEU A 377 -30.54 22.66 -19.33
CA LEU A 377 -31.28 22.48 -18.09
C LEU A 377 -30.36 22.33 -16.89
N ALA A 378 -29.31 21.50 -17.00
CA ALA A 378 -28.34 21.33 -15.92
C ALA A 378 -27.77 22.68 -15.45
N ARG A 379 -27.35 23.52 -16.39
CA ARG A 379 -26.84 24.88 -16.09
C ARG A 379 -27.91 25.79 -15.46
N ALA A 380 -29.13 25.73 -15.95
CA ALA A 380 -30.23 26.55 -15.42
C ALA A 380 -30.61 26.14 -13.99
N LEU A 381 -30.67 24.84 -13.70
CA LEU A 381 -30.93 24.31 -12.39
C LEU A 381 -29.79 24.61 -11.43
N GLU A 382 -28.55 24.37 -11.83
CA GLU A 382 -27.36 24.65 -11.00
C GLU A 382 -27.26 26.15 -10.65
N GLY A 383 -27.51 27.03 -11.63
CA GLY A 383 -27.55 28.48 -11.39
C GLY A 383 -28.72 28.96 -10.51
N ALA A 384 -29.76 28.15 -10.35
CA ALA A 384 -30.87 28.42 -9.45
C ALA A 384 -30.66 27.86 -8.02
N LEU A 385 -29.65 27.05 -7.79
CA LEU A 385 -29.27 26.55 -6.47
C LEU A 385 -28.29 27.53 -5.80
N ARG A 386 -28.19 27.50 -4.48
CA ARG A 386 -27.23 28.29 -3.72
C ARG A 386 -25.94 27.51 -3.47
N HIS A 387 -24.89 28.21 -3.09
CA HIS A 387 -23.65 27.56 -2.67
C HIS A 387 -23.91 26.61 -1.48
N GLY A 388 -23.50 25.35 -1.63
CA GLY A 388 -23.74 24.27 -0.65
C GLY A 388 -24.91 23.34 -1.00
N ASP A 389 -25.84 23.75 -1.91
CA ASP A 389 -26.80 22.83 -2.50
C ASP A 389 -26.11 22.04 -3.63
N GLU A 390 -26.50 20.79 -3.83
CA GLU A 390 -25.84 19.90 -4.80
C GLU A 390 -26.87 19.34 -5.78
N LEU A 391 -26.50 19.33 -7.07
CA LEU A 391 -27.31 18.78 -8.16
C LEU A 391 -26.60 17.57 -8.78
N TYR A 392 -27.36 16.54 -9.02
CA TYR A 392 -26.90 15.27 -9.59
C TYR A 392 -27.74 14.89 -10.80
N ARG A 393 -27.12 14.27 -11.81
CA ARG A 393 -27.83 13.55 -12.87
C ARG A 393 -27.72 12.06 -12.60
N ILE A 394 -28.88 11.42 -12.34
CA ILE A 394 -28.92 10.00 -11.96
C ILE A 394 -29.04 9.09 -13.16
N GLY A 395 -29.71 9.56 -14.23
CA GLY A 395 -29.85 8.81 -15.47
C GLY A 395 -30.69 9.58 -16.48
N GLY A 396 -30.58 9.28 -17.74
CA GLY A 396 -31.43 9.81 -18.80
C GLY A 396 -31.78 11.29 -18.66
N ASP A 397 -33.05 11.55 -18.35
CA ASP A 397 -33.68 12.85 -18.07
C ASP A 397 -33.95 13.10 -16.58
N GLU A 398 -33.40 12.27 -15.69
CA GLU A 398 -33.61 12.31 -14.26
C GLU A 398 -32.48 13.05 -13.53
N PHE A 399 -32.84 14.06 -12.74
CA PHE A 399 -31.93 14.80 -11.87
C PHE A 399 -32.38 14.67 -10.41
N VAL A 400 -31.44 14.78 -9.49
CA VAL A 400 -31.74 14.88 -8.05
C VAL A 400 -30.97 16.04 -7.47
N ALA A 401 -31.66 16.89 -6.70
CA ALA A 401 -30.97 17.89 -5.89
C ALA A 401 -31.01 17.50 -4.42
N VAL A 402 -29.88 17.73 -3.72
CA VAL A 402 -29.75 17.60 -2.25
C VAL A 402 -29.50 18.99 -1.71
N ILE A 403 -30.42 19.47 -0.91
CA ILE A 403 -30.39 20.85 -0.40
C ILE A 403 -30.52 20.87 1.13
N GLU A 404 -29.88 21.85 1.76
CA GLU A 404 -30.04 22.08 3.19
C GLU A 404 -31.20 23.09 3.43
N VAL A 405 -32.07 22.77 4.38
CA VAL A 405 -33.24 23.60 4.68
C VAL A 405 -33.49 23.74 6.20
N SER A 406 -34.07 24.82 6.59
CA SER A 406 -34.49 25.04 7.98
C SER A 406 -35.93 24.55 8.25
N ARG A 407 -36.78 24.49 7.22
CA ARG A 407 -38.18 24.07 7.27
C ARG A 407 -38.61 23.41 5.97
N PRO A 408 -39.58 22.50 5.97
CA PRO A 408 -40.07 21.83 4.77
C PRO A 408 -40.56 22.77 3.66
N GLU A 409 -41.17 23.91 4.04
CA GLU A 409 -41.67 24.90 3.07
C GLU A 409 -40.53 25.58 2.29
N GLU A 410 -39.34 25.65 2.86
CA GLU A 410 -38.16 26.16 2.18
C GLU A 410 -37.76 25.24 1.01
N ALA A 411 -37.84 23.91 1.20
CA ALA A 411 -37.59 22.95 0.15
C ALA A 411 -38.56 23.10 -1.04
N VAL A 412 -39.84 23.33 -0.75
CA VAL A 412 -40.85 23.58 -1.79
C VAL A 412 -40.54 24.85 -2.56
N ARG A 413 -40.19 25.95 -1.88
CA ARG A 413 -39.83 27.21 -2.54
C ARG A 413 -38.59 27.08 -3.43
N ILE A 414 -37.60 26.27 -2.99
CA ILE A 414 -36.43 26.01 -3.82
C ILE A 414 -36.80 25.16 -5.04
N ALA A 415 -37.65 24.16 -4.88
CA ALA A 415 -38.16 23.35 -5.97
C ALA A 415 -38.98 24.20 -6.98
N GLU A 416 -39.80 25.11 -6.52
CA GLU A 416 -40.55 26.08 -7.36
C GLU A 416 -39.57 27.01 -8.15
N ARG A 417 -38.47 27.44 -7.51
CA ARG A 417 -37.42 28.22 -8.16
C ARG A 417 -36.74 27.43 -9.28
N LEU A 418 -36.53 26.12 -9.09
CA LEU A 418 -36.01 25.24 -10.13
C LEU A 418 -36.98 25.07 -11.31
N THR A 419 -38.28 24.87 -11.03
CA THR A 419 -39.28 24.80 -12.13
C THR A 419 -39.34 26.12 -12.91
N GLU A 420 -39.24 27.26 -12.25
CA GLU A 420 -39.20 28.56 -12.91
C GLU A 420 -37.92 28.74 -13.74
N ALA A 421 -36.77 28.25 -13.25
CA ALA A 421 -35.52 28.28 -14.02
C ALA A 421 -35.61 27.42 -15.30
N ALA A 422 -36.27 26.27 -15.23
CA ALA A 422 -36.54 25.42 -16.40
C ALA A 422 -37.47 26.12 -17.41
N ARG A 423 -38.53 26.76 -16.95
CA ARG A 423 -39.46 27.52 -17.80
C ARG A 423 -38.78 28.65 -18.54
N ARG A 424 -37.81 29.35 -17.92
CA ARG A 424 -37.03 30.42 -18.57
C ARG A 424 -36.26 29.96 -19.81
N ILE A 425 -35.88 28.68 -19.85
CA ILE A 425 -35.21 28.09 -21.00
C ILE A 425 -36.20 27.33 -21.95
N GLY A 426 -37.50 27.54 -21.77
CA GLY A 426 -38.53 26.94 -22.59
C GLY A 426 -38.74 25.44 -22.30
N ARG A 427 -38.50 24.99 -21.09
CA ARG A 427 -38.71 23.61 -20.64
C ARG A 427 -39.51 23.56 -19.39
N THR A 428 -40.24 22.47 -19.14
CA THR A 428 -40.90 22.19 -17.88
C THR A 428 -40.31 20.99 -17.21
N ILE A 429 -40.36 20.96 -15.91
CA ILE A 429 -39.91 19.85 -15.07
C ILE A 429 -40.96 19.53 -14.02
N SER A 430 -41.07 18.27 -13.67
CA SER A 430 -41.80 17.79 -12.52
C SER A 430 -40.87 17.54 -11.36
N VAL A 431 -41.22 17.95 -10.14
CA VAL A 431 -40.38 17.84 -8.96
C VAL A 431 -41.10 17.19 -7.81
N GLY A 432 -40.57 16.10 -7.27
CA GLY A 432 -41.04 15.50 -6.01
C GLY A 432 -40.05 15.82 -4.88
N VAL A 433 -40.54 16.28 -3.75
CA VAL A 433 -39.75 16.71 -2.59
C VAL A 433 -39.95 15.73 -1.42
N ALA A 434 -38.86 15.28 -0.79
CA ALA A 434 -38.92 14.51 0.44
C ALA A 434 -37.81 14.92 1.43
N LEU A 435 -38.14 14.97 2.72
CA LEU A 435 -37.18 15.15 3.80
C LEU A 435 -36.95 13.80 4.49
N PRO A 436 -35.69 13.43 4.81
CA PRO A 436 -35.37 12.24 5.60
C PRO A 436 -36.09 12.28 6.96
N ARG A 437 -36.60 11.13 7.40
CA ARG A 437 -37.21 10.95 8.72
C ARG A 437 -36.20 10.31 9.68
N PRO A 438 -36.36 10.50 11.00
CA PRO A 438 -35.53 9.80 11.97
C PRO A 438 -35.61 8.27 11.77
N GLY A 439 -34.44 7.60 11.60
CA GLY A 439 -34.35 6.16 11.39
C GLY A 439 -34.72 5.69 9.97
N GLU A 440 -34.97 6.59 9.03
CA GLU A 440 -35.29 6.26 7.65
C GLU A 440 -33.99 6.01 6.85
N THR A 441 -33.97 4.97 6.01
CA THR A 441 -32.85 4.73 5.10
C THR A 441 -32.88 5.71 3.91
N PRO A 442 -31.71 6.07 3.33
CA PRO A 442 -31.63 6.91 2.15
C PRO A 442 -32.54 6.48 1.00
N ASP A 443 -32.60 5.18 0.72
CA ASP A 443 -33.43 4.63 -0.37
C ASP A 443 -34.94 4.85 -0.13
N ARG A 444 -35.37 4.81 1.12
CA ARG A 444 -36.78 5.09 1.46
C ARG A 444 -37.13 6.57 1.25
N THR A 445 -36.21 7.47 1.60
CA THR A 445 -36.44 8.92 1.37
C THR A 445 -36.50 9.19 -0.13
N LEU A 446 -35.57 8.64 -0.93
CA LEU A 446 -35.59 8.77 -2.38
C LEU A 446 -36.88 8.23 -2.98
N LYS A 447 -37.32 7.05 -2.56
CA LYS A 447 -38.58 6.44 -3.02
C LYS A 447 -39.78 7.31 -2.73
N ARG A 448 -39.83 8.05 -1.61
CA ARG A 448 -40.89 9.01 -1.30
C ARG A 448 -40.83 10.24 -2.21
N ALA A 449 -39.62 10.73 -2.53
CA ALA A 449 -39.46 11.81 -3.51
C ALA A 449 -39.98 11.38 -4.88
N ASP A 450 -39.64 10.18 -5.34
CA ASP A 450 -40.10 9.61 -6.62
C ASP A 450 -41.63 9.42 -6.66
N GLN A 451 -42.25 8.99 -5.56
CA GLN A 451 -43.70 8.89 -5.46
C GLN A 451 -44.38 10.26 -5.58
N ALA A 452 -43.82 11.30 -4.96
CA ALA A 452 -44.29 12.65 -5.10
C ALA A 452 -44.09 13.16 -6.55
N LEU A 453 -42.95 12.93 -7.15
CA LEU A 453 -42.67 13.23 -8.56
C LEU A 453 -43.72 12.58 -9.50
N TYR A 454 -43.97 11.30 -9.28
CA TYR A 454 -44.98 10.57 -10.08
C TYR A 454 -46.40 11.20 -9.92
N ALA A 455 -46.75 11.65 -8.73
CA ALA A 455 -48.02 12.33 -8.51
C ALA A 455 -48.10 13.67 -9.28
N VAL A 456 -47.01 14.46 -9.31
CA VAL A 456 -46.92 15.68 -10.14
C VAL A 456 -47.15 15.37 -11.61
N LYS A 457 -46.46 14.33 -12.13
CA LYS A 457 -46.64 13.92 -13.51
C LYS A 457 -48.07 13.54 -13.87
N ARG A 458 -48.82 12.95 -12.93
CA ARG A 458 -50.24 12.60 -13.12
C ARG A 458 -51.19 13.81 -13.02
N GLN A 459 -50.84 14.86 -12.30
CA GLN A 459 -51.62 16.06 -12.09
C GLN A 459 -51.46 17.09 -13.23
N GLY A 460 -50.68 16.79 -14.25
CA GLY A 460 -50.53 17.69 -15.42
C GLY A 460 -49.08 18.14 -15.64
N ARG A 461 -48.12 17.63 -14.88
CA ARG A 461 -46.68 17.99 -14.95
C ARG A 461 -46.45 19.46 -14.52
N ASP A 462 -45.21 19.95 -14.81
CA ASP A 462 -44.80 21.35 -14.58
C ASP A 462 -45.14 21.84 -13.18
N GLY A 463 -44.73 21.11 -12.13
CA GLY A 463 -45.10 21.41 -10.78
C GLY A 463 -44.22 20.77 -9.72
N VAL A 464 -44.58 21.03 -8.45
CA VAL A 464 -43.86 20.57 -7.26
C VAL A 464 -44.83 19.88 -6.31
N LEU A 465 -44.42 18.78 -5.72
CA LEU A 465 -45.16 18.13 -4.64
C LEU A 465 -44.26 17.70 -3.50
N LEU A 466 -44.58 18.09 -2.28
CA LEU A 466 -43.95 17.58 -1.08
C LEU A 466 -44.55 16.22 -0.70
N SER A 467 -43.73 15.21 -0.49
CA SER A 467 -44.21 13.91 -0.01
C SER A 467 -44.92 14.06 1.34
N ALA A 468 -46.07 13.42 1.48
CA ALA A 468 -46.78 13.40 2.75
C ALA A 468 -45.89 12.98 3.95
N ALA A 469 -46.17 13.61 5.09
CA ALA A 469 -45.40 13.37 6.32
C ALA A 469 -45.50 11.91 6.80
#